data_47bfe4a8cc194adfceb8de56ff9153a2
#
_entry.id   47bfe4a8cc194adfceb8de56ff9153a2
#
_cell.length_a   1.000
_cell.length_b   1.000
_cell.length_c   1.000
_cell.angle_alpha   90.00
_cell.angle_beta   90.00
_cell.angle_gamma   90.00
#
_symmetry.space_group_name_H-M   'P 1'
#
loop_
_entity.id
_entity.type
_entity.pdbx_description
1 polymer ?
#
loop_
_entity_poly.entity_id
_entity_poly.type
_entity_poly.pdbx_seq_one_letter_code
_entity_poly.pdbx_strand_id
1 'polypeptide(L)'
;MAKSLVLILGPHAVGKMTVGQGLAKITELRLFHNHMSIELTRKLFDYSEKEWRVLNETIRQTVFELFSKGDFPGLIFTYMCDFDMQEEFDYLEKIIDKFKSNGANCYVVELCADFEERLVRNKSENRLLHKESKRNLEWSEAEMRRTSETHRLNSYDGERLPFENYLKIDNTKLSPEEVAKMIQNHFSLEGNEEQIDE
;
A
#
# COMPACT_ATOMS: atom_id res chain seq x y z
N MET A 1 -17.67 11.52 10.60
CA MET A 1 -16.27 11.47 10.08
C MET A 1 -16.25 11.51 8.57
N ALA A 2 -15.31 12.25 7.97
CA ALA A 2 -15.12 12.21 6.53
C ALA A 2 -14.40 10.90 6.14
N LYS A 3 -14.97 10.15 5.21
CA LYS A 3 -14.36 8.91 4.71
C LYS A 3 -13.00 9.20 4.08
N SER A 4 -12.02 8.34 4.29
CA SER A 4 -10.67 8.51 3.75
C SER A 4 -10.16 7.28 3.00
N LEU A 5 -9.49 7.51 1.88
CA LEU A 5 -8.66 6.51 1.20
C LEU A 5 -7.19 6.92 1.33
N VAL A 6 -6.35 6.03 1.84
CA VAL A 6 -4.89 6.21 1.85
C VAL A 6 -4.24 5.15 0.98
N LEU A 7 -3.65 5.57 -0.14
CA LEU A 7 -2.85 4.70 -1.00
C LEU A 7 -1.38 4.78 -0.57
N ILE A 8 -0.77 3.64 -0.22
CA ILE A 8 0.65 3.58 0.13
C ILE A 8 1.41 2.89 -0.99
N LEU A 9 2.21 3.66 -1.73
CA LEU A 9 3.01 3.24 -2.88
C LEU A 9 4.47 2.99 -2.49
N GLY A 10 5.21 2.32 -3.37
CA GLY A 10 6.66 2.16 -3.27
C GLY A 10 7.14 0.74 -3.59
N PRO A 11 8.45 0.50 -3.60
CA PRO A 11 9.07 -0.75 -4.04
C PRO A 11 8.84 -1.93 -3.09
N HIS A 12 9.35 -3.09 -3.49
CA HIS A 12 9.38 -4.27 -2.63
C HIS A 12 10.10 -3.99 -1.30
N ALA A 13 9.56 -4.54 -0.23
CA ALA A 13 10.13 -4.49 1.14
C ALA A 13 10.39 -3.09 1.72
N VAL A 14 9.85 -2.01 1.12
CA VAL A 14 9.99 -0.64 1.64
C VAL A 14 9.23 -0.40 2.95
N GLY A 15 8.31 -1.31 3.34
CA GLY A 15 7.56 -1.21 4.60
C GLY A 15 6.07 -0.86 4.45
N LYS A 16 5.52 -0.78 3.22
CA LYS A 16 4.11 -0.40 2.98
C LYS A 16 3.10 -1.08 3.90
N MET A 17 3.21 -2.43 4.04
CA MET A 17 2.28 -3.19 4.87
C MET A 17 2.44 -2.83 6.36
N THR A 18 3.67 -2.78 6.87
CA THR A 18 3.94 -2.51 8.29
C THR A 18 3.56 -1.08 8.67
N VAL A 19 3.84 -0.11 7.79
CA VAL A 19 3.36 1.28 7.95
C VAL A 19 1.83 1.33 7.91
N GLY A 20 1.21 0.61 6.98
CA GLY A 20 -0.26 0.49 6.92
C GLY A 20 -0.86 -0.13 8.18
N GLN A 21 -0.20 -1.15 8.76
CA GLN A 21 -0.59 -1.73 10.05
C GLN A 21 -0.47 -0.71 11.20
N GLY A 22 0.64 0.08 11.21
CA GLY A 22 0.83 1.16 12.18
C GLY A 22 -0.23 2.25 12.05
N LEU A 23 -0.53 2.67 10.81
CA LEU A 23 -1.55 3.68 10.54
C LEU A 23 -2.96 3.19 10.95
N ALA A 24 -3.30 1.93 10.65
CA ALA A 24 -4.57 1.34 11.05
C ALA A 24 -4.74 1.21 12.58
N LYS A 25 -3.65 1.17 13.35
CA LYS A 25 -3.71 1.16 14.82
C LYS A 25 -4.02 2.52 15.42
N ILE A 26 -3.58 3.60 14.78
CA ILE A 26 -3.74 4.96 15.29
C ILE A 26 -4.89 5.73 14.63
N THR A 27 -5.54 5.11 13.63
CA THR A 27 -6.73 5.63 12.96
C THR A 27 -7.80 4.56 12.90
N GLU A 28 -9.04 4.92 12.55
CA GLU A 28 -10.11 3.94 12.34
C GLU A 28 -10.09 3.33 10.92
N LEU A 29 -9.09 3.64 10.10
CA LEU A 29 -8.96 3.12 8.75
C LEU A 29 -8.62 1.63 8.77
N ARG A 30 -9.22 0.87 7.85
CA ARG A 30 -8.94 -0.55 7.71
C ARG A 30 -7.86 -0.80 6.66
N LEU A 31 -6.91 -1.67 6.99
CA LEU A 31 -5.83 -2.03 6.07
C LEU A 31 -6.25 -3.16 5.13
N PHE A 32 -6.19 -2.90 3.83
CA PHE A 32 -6.20 -3.89 2.76
C PHE A 32 -4.86 -3.86 2.03
N HIS A 33 -3.87 -4.61 2.51
CA HIS A 33 -2.60 -4.68 1.78
C HIS A 33 -2.71 -5.64 0.59
N ASN A 34 -2.03 -5.34 -0.50
CA ASN A 34 -2.15 -6.03 -1.79
C ASN A 34 -1.95 -7.56 -1.72
N HIS A 35 -1.15 -8.07 -0.78
CA HIS A 35 -0.96 -9.50 -0.61
C HIS A 35 -2.17 -10.23 -0.03
N MET A 36 -3.16 -9.55 0.57
CA MET A 36 -4.38 -10.21 1.03
C MET A 36 -5.13 -10.86 -0.14
N SER A 37 -5.27 -10.17 -1.26
CA SER A 37 -5.88 -10.75 -2.46
C SER A 37 -4.92 -11.68 -3.21
N ILE A 38 -3.63 -11.34 -3.29
CA ILE A 38 -2.61 -12.14 -3.97
C ILE A 38 -2.45 -13.53 -3.32
N GLU A 39 -2.29 -13.60 -2.00
CA GLU A 39 -2.10 -14.89 -1.31
C GLU A 39 -3.34 -15.78 -1.39
N LEU A 40 -4.54 -15.18 -1.37
CA LEU A 40 -5.78 -15.92 -1.55
C LEU A 40 -5.88 -16.52 -2.96
N THR A 41 -5.65 -15.71 -3.99
CA THR A 41 -5.80 -16.14 -5.39
C THR A 41 -4.73 -17.16 -5.80
N ARG A 42 -3.50 -17.04 -5.26
CA ARG A 42 -2.41 -17.98 -5.53
C ARG A 42 -2.64 -19.40 -4.97
N LYS A 43 -3.56 -19.57 -4.05
CA LYS A 43 -3.98 -20.91 -3.58
C LYS A 43 -4.84 -21.66 -4.59
N LEU A 44 -5.40 -20.94 -5.57
CA LEU A 44 -6.33 -21.48 -6.56
C LEU A 44 -5.74 -21.50 -7.97
N PHE A 45 -4.91 -20.52 -8.32
CA PHE A 45 -4.37 -20.30 -9.66
C PHE A 45 -2.90 -19.91 -9.63
N ASP A 46 -2.15 -20.32 -10.64
CA ASP A 46 -0.77 -19.85 -10.81
C ASP A 46 -0.73 -18.39 -11.28
N TYR A 47 0.31 -17.67 -10.90
CA TYR A 47 0.46 -16.24 -11.22
C TYR A 47 0.46 -15.95 -12.73
N SER A 48 0.87 -16.92 -13.56
CA SER A 48 0.88 -16.82 -15.02
C SER A 48 -0.50 -17.03 -15.66
N GLU A 49 -1.47 -17.57 -14.92
CA GLU A 49 -2.82 -17.86 -15.43
C GLU A 49 -3.67 -16.58 -15.47
N LYS A 50 -4.46 -16.42 -16.54
CA LYS A 50 -5.36 -15.26 -16.67
C LYS A 50 -6.43 -15.24 -15.58
N GLU A 51 -6.86 -16.39 -15.11
CA GLU A 51 -7.84 -16.59 -14.05
C GLU A 51 -7.35 -16.00 -12.73
N TRP A 52 -6.04 -16.10 -12.45
CA TRP A 52 -5.41 -15.42 -11.31
C TRP A 52 -5.65 -13.90 -11.36
N ARG A 53 -5.37 -13.28 -12.51
CA ARG A 53 -5.54 -11.82 -12.68
C ARG A 53 -7.00 -11.42 -12.53
N VAL A 54 -7.91 -12.14 -13.17
CA VAL A 54 -9.35 -11.85 -13.12
C VAL A 54 -9.86 -11.94 -11.70
N LEU A 55 -9.53 -13.02 -10.96
CA LEU A 55 -10.00 -13.18 -9.59
C LEU A 55 -9.38 -12.15 -8.64
N ASN A 56 -8.06 -11.91 -8.74
CA ASN A 56 -7.37 -10.92 -7.91
C ASN A 56 -7.95 -9.51 -8.09
N GLU A 57 -8.21 -9.12 -9.34
CA GLU A 57 -8.81 -7.82 -9.65
C GLU A 57 -10.27 -7.76 -9.20
N THR A 58 -11.05 -8.82 -9.39
CA THR A 58 -12.44 -8.89 -8.92
C THR A 58 -12.53 -8.67 -7.41
N ILE A 59 -11.66 -9.34 -6.63
CA ILE A 59 -11.61 -9.16 -5.18
C ILE A 59 -11.30 -7.70 -4.83
N ARG A 60 -10.28 -7.10 -5.46
CA ARG A 60 -9.90 -5.72 -5.20
C ARG A 60 -11.01 -4.74 -5.53
N GLN A 61 -11.58 -4.86 -6.71
CA GLN A 61 -12.67 -3.97 -7.14
C GLN A 61 -13.91 -4.10 -6.24
N THR A 62 -14.23 -5.33 -5.79
CA THR A 62 -15.31 -5.55 -4.82
C THR A 62 -15.03 -4.88 -3.47
N VAL A 63 -13.80 -5.01 -2.95
CA VAL A 63 -13.39 -4.32 -1.71
C VAL A 63 -13.49 -2.80 -1.87
N PHE A 64 -12.96 -2.23 -2.95
CA PHE A 64 -13.03 -0.79 -3.21
C PHE A 64 -14.47 -0.29 -3.33
N GLU A 65 -15.32 -1.04 -4.01
CA GLU A 65 -16.74 -0.71 -4.16
C GLU A 65 -17.47 -0.68 -2.81
N LEU A 66 -17.30 -1.73 -2.01
CA LEU A 66 -17.92 -1.82 -0.68
C LEU A 66 -17.44 -0.74 0.27
N PHE A 67 -16.12 -0.44 0.28
CA PHE A 67 -15.58 0.61 1.14
C PHE A 67 -15.94 2.01 0.67
N SER A 68 -15.97 2.25 -0.64
CA SER A 68 -16.34 3.58 -1.16
C SER A 68 -17.79 3.94 -0.87
N LYS A 69 -18.71 2.97 -0.93
CA LYS A 69 -20.16 3.17 -0.73
C LYS A 69 -20.65 2.92 0.70
N GLY A 70 -19.99 2.00 1.43
CA GLY A 70 -20.42 1.62 2.77
C GLY A 70 -20.15 2.69 3.82
N ASP A 71 -20.73 2.51 4.99
CA ASP A 71 -20.52 3.38 6.14
C ASP A 71 -19.29 2.92 6.95
N PHE A 72 -18.12 3.19 6.39
CA PHE A 72 -16.81 2.88 7.00
C PHE A 72 -15.95 4.15 7.03
N PRO A 73 -15.10 4.33 8.05
CA PRO A 73 -14.19 5.48 8.14
C PRO A 73 -13.24 5.59 6.95
N GLY A 74 -12.81 4.44 6.41
CA GLY A 74 -12.03 4.43 5.18
C GLY A 74 -11.14 3.21 5.02
N LEU A 75 -10.24 3.29 4.03
CA LEU A 75 -9.39 2.20 3.61
C LEU A 75 -7.94 2.66 3.44
N ILE A 76 -7.01 1.85 3.91
CA ILE A 76 -5.59 1.93 3.54
C ILE A 76 -5.34 0.82 2.53
N PHE A 77 -4.87 1.17 1.33
CA PHE A 77 -4.48 0.19 0.32
C PHE A 77 -3.01 0.32 -0.02
N THR A 78 -2.28 -0.80 -0.08
CA THR A 78 -0.87 -0.80 -0.45
C THR A 78 -0.67 -1.30 -1.87
N TYR A 79 0.12 -0.60 -2.66
CA TYR A 79 0.36 -0.93 -4.05
C TYR A 79 1.83 -0.75 -4.43
N MET A 80 2.28 -1.46 -5.46
CA MET A 80 3.58 -1.25 -6.08
C MET A 80 3.34 -0.71 -7.48
N CYS A 81 3.60 0.56 -7.65
CA CYS A 81 3.41 1.29 -8.91
C CYS A 81 4.73 1.34 -9.67
N ASP A 82 4.71 1.06 -10.97
CA ASP A 82 5.77 1.40 -11.89
C ASP A 82 5.51 2.81 -12.43
N PHE A 83 6.37 3.74 -12.07
CA PHE A 83 6.21 5.16 -12.41
C PHE A 83 6.52 5.50 -13.87
N ASP A 84 6.95 4.53 -14.68
CA ASP A 84 7.12 4.69 -16.13
C ASP A 84 5.91 4.17 -16.93
N MET A 85 4.92 3.55 -16.26
CA MET A 85 3.76 2.96 -16.90
C MET A 85 2.48 3.79 -16.65
N GLN A 86 1.92 4.37 -17.71
CA GLN A 86 0.69 5.16 -17.61
C GLN A 86 -0.49 4.34 -17.08
N GLU A 87 -0.57 3.06 -17.43
CA GLU A 87 -1.64 2.16 -16.98
C GLU A 87 -1.70 2.02 -15.45
N GLU A 88 -0.55 2.14 -14.77
CA GLU A 88 -0.47 2.10 -13.32
C GLU A 88 -1.10 3.37 -12.70
N PHE A 89 -0.85 4.53 -13.29
CA PHE A 89 -1.50 5.78 -12.89
C PHE A 89 -2.99 5.75 -13.16
N ASP A 90 -3.40 5.28 -14.34
CA ASP A 90 -4.81 5.12 -14.70
C ASP A 90 -5.55 4.18 -13.72
N TYR A 91 -4.87 3.14 -13.26
CA TYR A 91 -5.42 2.23 -12.25
C TYR A 91 -5.63 2.92 -10.90
N LEU A 92 -4.62 3.68 -10.43
CA LEU A 92 -4.72 4.43 -9.17
C LEU A 92 -5.78 5.53 -9.26
N GLU A 93 -5.87 6.25 -10.38
CA GLU A 93 -6.86 7.28 -10.62
C GLU A 93 -8.29 6.72 -10.57
N LYS A 94 -8.54 5.57 -11.20
CA LYS A 94 -9.85 4.88 -11.12
C LYS A 94 -10.25 4.52 -9.70
N ILE A 95 -9.29 4.13 -8.85
CA ILE A 95 -9.57 3.86 -7.43
C ILE A 95 -9.89 5.18 -6.71
N ILE A 96 -9.09 6.22 -6.92
CA ILE A 96 -9.30 7.55 -6.33
C ILE A 96 -10.67 8.11 -6.72
N ASP A 97 -11.01 8.08 -8.00
CA ASP A 97 -12.29 8.59 -8.51
C ASP A 97 -13.49 7.84 -7.92
N LYS A 98 -13.38 6.52 -7.77
CA LYS A 98 -14.40 5.70 -7.11
C LYS A 98 -14.67 6.16 -5.67
N PHE A 99 -13.63 6.50 -4.92
CA PHE A 99 -13.77 7.00 -3.55
C PHE A 99 -14.22 8.47 -3.51
N LYS A 100 -13.63 9.33 -4.33
CA LYS A 100 -14.00 10.75 -4.43
C LYS A 100 -15.47 10.94 -4.82
N SER A 101 -15.98 10.15 -5.77
CA SER A 101 -17.38 10.22 -6.20
C SER A 101 -18.38 9.81 -5.10
N ASN A 102 -17.92 9.16 -4.03
CA ASN A 102 -18.68 8.84 -2.84
C ASN A 102 -18.31 9.72 -1.62
N GLY A 103 -17.70 10.90 -1.86
CA GLY A 103 -17.41 11.91 -0.85
C GLY A 103 -16.19 11.63 0.04
N ALA A 104 -15.31 10.72 -0.36
CA ALA A 104 -14.10 10.44 0.42
C ALA A 104 -12.96 11.39 0.08
N ASN A 105 -12.13 11.71 1.07
CA ASN A 105 -10.82 12.33 0.88
C ASN A 105 -9.82 11.24 0.46
N CYS A 106 -8.99 11.53 -0.54
CA CYS A 106 -8.01 10.57 -1.05
C CYS A 106 -6.59 11.12 -0.90
N TYR A 107 -5.71 10.29 -0.38
CA TYR A 107 -4.33 10.61 -0.05
C TYR A 107 -3.41 9.57 -0.65
N VAL A 108 -2.29 10.02 -1.20
CA VAL A 108 -1.26 9.14 -1.78
C VAL A 108 0.05 9.34 -1.02
N VAL A 109 0.58 8.26 -0.48
CA VAL A 109 1.86 8.22 0.22
C VAL A 109 2.83 7.39 -0.59
N GLU A 110 3.95 7.96 -0.97
CA GLU A 110 5.06 7.23 -1.57
C GLU A 110 6.13 6.98 -0.52
N LEU A 111 6.48 5.72 -0.32
CA LEU A 111 7.61 5.33 0.53
C LEU A 111 8.82 5.00 -0.34
N CYS A 112 9.97 5.52 0.04
CA CYS A 112 11.27 5.12 -0.50
C CYS A 112 12.22 4.75 0.63
N ALA A 113 13.18 3.87 0.35
CA ALA A 113 14.24 3.49 1.27
C ALA A 113 15.43 2.93 0.50
N ASP A 114 16.61 3.01 1.10
CA ASP A 114 17.83 2.42 0.58
C ASP A 114 17.63 0.93 0.24
N PHE A 115 18.26 0.50 -0.84
CA PHE A 115 18.09 -0.88 -1.31
C PHE A 115 18.58 -1.90 -0.28
N GLU A 116 19.71 -1.65 0.38
CA GLU A 116 20.26 -2.52 1.41
C GLU A 116 19.32 -2.66 2.61
N GLU A 117 18.71 -1.56 3.06
CA GLU A 117 17.70 -1.59 4.11
C GLU A 117 16.48 -2.42 3.68
N ARG A 118 16.05 -2.31 2.43
CA ARG A 118 14.95 -3.13 1.90
C ARG A 118 15.30 -4.63 1.86
N LEU A 119 16.57 -4.99 1.59
CA LEU A 119 17.03 -6.38 1.67
C LEU A 119 16.95 -6.93 3.10
N VAL A 120 17.32 -6.13 4.10
CA VAL A 120 17.15 -6.50 5.51
C VAL A 120 15.67 -6.71 5.84
N ARG A 121 14.82 -5.75 5.48
CA ARG A 121 13.36 -5.82 5.71
C ARG A 121 12.69 -6.97 4.96
N ASN A 122 13.26 -7.43 3.85
CA ASN A 122 12.72 -8.57 3.09
C ASN A 122 12.70 -9.87 3.90
N LYS A 123 13.58 -9.99 4.90
CA LYS A 123 13.71 -11.16 5.77
C LYS A 123 12.94 -11.03 7.09
N SER A 124 12.20 -9.94 7.30
CA SER A 124 11.50 -9.68 8.56
C SER A 124 10.37 -10.69 8.83
N GLU A 125 10.21 -11.10 10.10
CA GLU A 125 9.18 -12.06 10.52
C GLU A 125 7.77 -11.60 10.14
N ASN A 126 7.43 -10.34 10.39
CA ASN A 126 6.12 -9.78 10.03
C ASN A 126 5.83 -9.93 8.53
N ARG A 127 6.85 -9.71 7.67
CA ARG A 127 6.67 -9.90 6.23
C ARG A 127 6.41 -11.37 5.87
N LEU A 128 7.19 -12.29 6.43
CA LEU A 128 7.10 -13.72 6.13
C LEU A 128 5.82 -14.35 6.70
N LEU A 129 5.30 -13.81 7.80
CA LEU A 129 4.02 -14.22 8.37
C LEU A 129 2.85 -13.89 7.42
N HIS A 130 2.83 -12.67 6.87
CA HIS A 130 1.70 -12.18 6.06
C HIS A 130 1.84 -12.39 4.55
N LYS A 131 3.01 -12.86 4.07
CA LYS A 131 3.30 -13.05 2.64
C LYS A 131 3.96 -14.41 2.41
N GLU A 132 3.16 -15.47 2.39
CA GLU A 132 3.64 -16.84 2.18
C GLU A 132 4.45 -16.98 0.89
N SER A 133 4.03 -16.28 -0.17
CA SER A 133 4.73 -16.25 -1.46
C SER A 133 6.14 -15.67 -1.41
N LYS A 134 6.53 -15.01 -0.32
CA LYS A 134 7.85 -14.39 -0.13
C LYS A 134 8.77 -15.17 0.83
N ARG A 135 8.33 -16.35 1.32
CA ARG A 135 9.12 -17.20 2.23
C ARG A 135 10.35 -17.83 1.58
N ASN A 136 10.34 -18.03 0.26
CA ASN A 136 11.58 -18.35 -0.47
C ASN A 136 12.42 -17.08 -0.60
N LEU A 137 13.35 -16.90 0.34
CA LEU A 137 14.16 -15.69 0.46
C LEU A 137 15.08 -15.45 -0.73
N GLU A 138 15.68 -16.51 -1.29
CA GLU A 138 16.57 -16.39 -2.45
C GLU A 138 15.79 -15.88 -3.66
N TRP A 139 14.64 -16.48 -3.93
CA TRP A 139 13.77 -16.04 -5.02
C TRP A 139 13.24 -14.61 -4.77
N SER A 140 12.82 -14.31 -3.55
CA SER A 140 12.30 -12.97 -3.19
C SER A 140 13.36 -11.89 -3.35
N GLU A 141 14.62 -12.16 -2.96
CA GLU A 141 15.74 -11.23 -3.14
C GLU A 141 16.08 -11.07 -4.63
N ALA A 142 16.19 -12.17 -5.39
CA ALA A 142 16.45 -12.11 -6.82
C ALA A 142 15.36 -11.30 -7.57
N GLU A 143 14.09 -11.49 -7.22
CA GLU A 143 12.99 -10.70 -7.76
C GLU A 143 13.12 -9.21 -7.42
N MET A 144 13.50 -8.88 -6.18
CA MET A 144 13.71 -7.48 -5.77
C MET A 144 14.82 -6.81 -6.59
N ARG A 145 15.95 -7.49 -6.78
CA ARG A 145 17.07 -6.98 -7.59
C ARG A 145 16.64 -6.75 -9.03
N ARG A 146 16.08 -7.77 -9.66
CA ARG A 146 15.58 -7.70 -11.05
C ARG A 146 14.57 -6.56 -11.21
N THR A 147 13.59 -6.47 -10.33
CA THR A 147 12.53 -5.45 -10.43
C THR A 147 13.07 -4.04 -10.23
N SER A 148 14.06 -3.87 -9.33
CA SER A 148 14.71 -2.57 -9.12
C SER A 148 15.58 -2.11 -10.31
N GLU A 149 16.04 -3.06 -11.15
CA GLU A 149 16.81 -2.75 -12.36
C GLU A 149 15.92 -2.49 -13.58
N THR A 150 14.73 -3.08 -13.62
CA THR A 150 13.86 -3.08 -14.81
C THR A 150 12.63 -2.18 -14.69
N HIS A 151 12.30 -1.68 -13.51
CA HIS A 151 11.12 -0.86 -13.25
C HIS A 151 11.47 0.35 -12.36
N ARG A 152 10.87 1.46 -12.65
CA ARG A 152 10.97 2.66 -11.81
C ARG A 152 9.88 2.63 -10.73
N LEU A 153 10.27 2.24 -9.53
CA LEU A 153 9.34 2.01 -8.41
C LEU A 153 9.22 3.18 -7.42
N ASN A 154 9.91 4.30 -7.74
CA ASN A 154 9.79 5.58 -7.03
C ASN A 154 9.83 6.74 -8.04
N SER A 155 9.21 7.86 -7.67
CA SER A 155 9.32 9.12 -8.39
C SER A 155 10.75 9.67 -8.34
N TYR A 156 11.14 10.45 -9.34
CA TYR A 156 12.35 11.25 -9.27
C TYR A 156 12.21 12.39 -8.25
N ASP A 157 13.35 12.93 -7.80
CA ASP A 157 13.33 14.08 -6.91
C ASP A 157 12.77 15.30 -7.64
N GLY A 158 11.76 15.93 -7.03
CA GLY A 158 11.06 17.06 -7.62
C GLY A 158 10.09 16.73 -8.74
N GLU A 159 9.87 15.44 -9.05
CA GLU A 159 8.87 15.02 -10.04
C GLU A 159 7.47 15.40 -9.58
N ARG A 160 6.70 16.02 -10.47
CA ARG A 160 5.31 16.39 -10.21
C ARG A 160 4.38 15.25 -10.61
N LEU A 161 3.76 14.62 -9.62
CA LEU A 161 2.80 13.54 -9.83
C LEU A 161 1.36 14.09 -9.94
N PRO A 162 0.45 13.35 -10.61
CA PRO A 162 -0.94 13.77 -10.82
C PRO A 162 -1.85 13.55 -9.59
N PHE A 163 -1.28 13.61 -8.38
CA PHE A 163 -2.04 13.41 -7.14
C PHE A 163 -2.19 14.73 -6.38
N GLU A 164 -3.42 15.07 -6.02
CA GLU A 164 -3.74 16.30 -5.30
C GLU A 164 -3.15 16.32 -3.88
N ASN A 165 -3.34 15.23 -3.13
CA ASN A 165 -2.83 15.06 -1.77
C ASN A 165 -1.74 13.99 -1.78
N TYR A 166 -0.49 14.41 -1.95
CA TYR A 166 0.64 13.52 -2.09
C TYR A 166 1.73 13.83 -1.07
N LEU A 167 2.31 12.77 -0.51
CA LEU A 167 3.43 12.83 0.43
C LEU A 167 4.47 11.76 0.10
N LYS A 168 5.72 12.15 -0.14
CA LYS A 168 6.87 11.24 -0.28
C LYS A 168 7.66 11.20 1.01
N ILE A 169 7.97 9.99 1.50
CA ILE A 169 8.74 9.79 2.74
C ILE A 169 9.89 8.82 2.44
N ASP A 170 11.11 9.28 2.67
CA ASP A 170 12.24 8.38 2.83
C ASP A 170 12.19 7.79 4.25
N ASN A 171 11.89 6.51 4.33
CA ASN A 171 11.75 5.80 5.58
C ASN A 171 12.92 4.87 5.89
N THR A 172 14.09 5.08 5.27
CA THR A 172 15.29 4.25 5.48
C THR A 172 15.63 4.09 6.96
N LYS A 173 15.58 5.19 7.71
CA LYS A 173 15.97 5.26 9.14
C LYS A 173 14.79 5.44 10.09
N LEU A 174 13.56 5.33 9.60
CA LEU A 174 12.35 5.55 10.39
C LEU A 174 11.68 4.22 10.75
N SER A 175 11.14 4.14 11.95
CA SER A 175 10.26 3.05 12.34
C SER A 175 8.91 3.16 11.63
N PRO A 176 8.19 2.04 11.45
CA PRO A 176 6.85 2.08 10.87
C PRO A 176 5.87 2.96 11.65
N GLU A 177 6.02 3.04 12.97
CA GLU A 177 5.22 3.85 13.87
C GLU A 177 5.46 5.35 13.66
N GLU A 178 6.71 5.76 13.49
CA GLU A 178 7.07 7.14 13.17
C GLU A 178 6.48 7.54 11.81
N VAL A 179 6.62 6.70 10.80
CA VAL A 179 6.05 6.94 9.47
C VAL A 179 4.52 7.03 9.52
N ALA A 180 3.86 6.14 10.27
CA ALA A 180 2.40 6.18 10.44
C ALA A 180 1.94 7.50 11.07
N LYS A 181 2.64 7.98 12.12
CA LYS A 181 2.37 9.29 12.75
C LYS A 181 2.61 10.46 11.79
N MET A 182 3.68 10.40 10.98
CA MET A 182 3.94 11.43 9.97
C MET A 182 2.79 11.53 8.97
N ILE A 183 2.29 10.39 8.49
CA ILE A 183 1.14 10.34 7.56
C ILE A 183 -0.12 10.89 8.23
N GLN A 184 -0.43 10.43 9.45
CA GLN A 184 -1.59 10.89 10.21
C GLN A 184 -1.57 12.41 10.41
N ASN A 185 -0.45 12.95 10.86
CA ASN A 185 -0.30 14.38 11.13
C ASN A 185 -0.36 15.22 9.85
N HIS A 186 0.31 14.78 8.77
CA HIS A 186 0.37 15.51 7.50
C HIS A 186 -1.00 15.68 6.87
N PHE A 187 -1.82 14.64 6.89
CA PHE A 187 -3.15 14.65 6.30
C PHE A 187 -4.27 14.92 7.32
N SER A 188 -3.93 15.18 8.57
CA SER A 188 -4.88 15.40 9.67
C SER A 188 -5.92 14.27 9.74
N LEU A 189 -5.47 13.01 9.62
CA LEU A 189 -6.36 11.87 9.72
C LEU A 189 -6.85 11.71 11.16
N GLU A 190 -8.17 11.49 11.31
CA GLU A 190 -8.77 11.29 12.62
C GLU A 190 -8.16 10.07 13.32
N GLY A 191 -7.79 10.25 14.59
CA GLY A 191 -7.24 9.19 15.43
C GLY A 191 -8.34 8.32 16.01
N ASN A 192 -7.98 7.11 16.44
CA ASN A 192 -8.83 6.35 17.36
C ASN A 192 -8.99 7.19 18.64
N GLU A 193 -10.20 7.35 19.12
CA GLU A 193 -10.39 7.82 20.49
C GLU A 193 -9.70 6.82 21.42
N GLU A 194 -8.69 7.26 22.15
CA GLU A 194 -8.10 6.42 23.20
C GLU A 194 -9.24 6.01 24.12
N GLN A 195 -9.53 4.72 24.19
CA GLN A 195 -10.30 4.19 25.31
C GLN A 195 -9.44 4.48 26.54
N ILE A 196 -9.78 5.57 27.23
CA ILE A 196 -9.29 5.83 28.57
C ILE A 196 -9.97 4.75 29.40
N ASP A 197 -9.25 3.63 29.61
CA ASP A 197 -9.65 2.64 30.62
C ASP A 197 -9.62 3.34 31.96
N GLU A 198 -10.82 3.59 32.51
CA GLU A 198 -11.03 4.02 33.91
C GLU A 198 -10.77 2.85 34.89
#